data_7df4a799f257e3a456070a910f0cdfb2
#
_entry.id   7df4a799f257e3a456070a910f0cdfb2
#
_cell.length_a   1.000
_cell.length_b   1.000
_cell.length_c   1.000
_cell.angle_alpha   90.00
_cell.angle_beta   90.00
_cell.angle_gamma   90.00
#
_symmetry.space_group_name_H-M   'P 1'
#
loop_
_entity.id
_entity.type
_entity.pdbx_description
1 polymer ?
#
loop_
_entity_poly.entity_id
_entity_poly.type
_entity_poly.pdbx_seq_one_letter_code
_entity_poly.pdbx_strand_id
1 'polypeptide(L)'
;MVLTKHDLDGSLTNLKTEFQAMLDESVNKVKEEIMNRLLEDNERLRKEVTALKTKVVELEISHQENLQYQRSENVIIKGIPGEINHDELEKTVITLFNNVCSYKITERDLVATHRLSAKTSNVISKFINRKDALALKDAYKEIDKLDYTKAGLSFCKNIKVEDHLTMYTSNLAFRCRDLVRNGKLHKTKCQRGKVKVIFDDGDTWHHISHISDLKDLVSDDNGE
;
A
#
# COMPACT_ATOMS: atom_id res chain seq x y z
N MET A 1 -51.48 -65.62 -39.46
CA MET A 1 -50.51 -65.76 -38.41
C MET A 1 -51.07 -65.03 -37.21
N VAL A 2 -51.43 -65.80 -36.15
CA VAL A 2 -52.07 -65.25 -34.94
C VAL A 2 -50.94 -64.95 -33.98
N LEU A 3 -50.69 -63.65 -33.66
CA LEU A 3 -49.71 -63.24 -32.66
C LEU A 3 -50.13 -63.83 -31.29
N THR A 4 -49.22 -64.53 -30.65
CA THR A 4 -49.43 -65.05 -29.31
C THR A 4 -49.21 -63.94 -28.27
N LYS A 5 -49.86 -64.09 -27.09
CA LYS A 5 -49.67 -63.15 -25.98
C LYS A 5 -48.17 -63.02 -25.57
N HIS A 6 -47.42 -64.09 -25.72
CA HIS A 6 -46.00 -64.19 -25.43
C HIS A 6 -45.16 -63.34 -26.41
N ASP A 7 -45.53 -63.32 -27.71
CA ASP A 7 -44.84 -62.50 -28.72
C ASP A 7 -45.06 -60.98 -28.49
N LEU A 8 -46.27 -60.63 -28.02
CA LEU A 8 -46.61 -59.27 -27.64
C LEU A 8 -45.85 -58.80 -26.39
N ASP A 9 -45.78 -59.66 -25.35
CA ASP A 9 -45.03 -59.32 -24.11
C ASP A 9 -43.50 -59.15 -24.37
N GLY A 10 -42.97 -60.06 -25.24
CA GLY A 10 -41.57 -59.93 -25.69
C GLY A 10 -41.28 -58.66 -26.46
N SER A 11 -42.15 -58.28 -27.40
CA SER A 11 -42.01 -57.04 -28.16
C SER A 11 -42.16 -55.80 -27.27
N LEU A 12 -43.01 -55.77 -26.31
CA LEU A 12 -43.24 -54.71 -25.34
C LEU A 12 -41.99 -54.51 -24.44
N THR A 13 -41.39 -55.66 -24.01
CA THR A 13 -40.14 -55.60 -23.19
C THR A 13 -38.97 -55.03 -23.97
N ASN A 14 -38.80 -55.44 -25.24
CA ASN A 14 -37.77 -54.91 -26.11
C ASN A 14 -37.95 -53.39 -26.34
N LEU A 15 -39.16 -52.96 -26.67
CA LEU A 15 -39.48 -51.55 -26.89
C LEU A 15 -39.21 -50.69 -25.63
N LYS A 16 -39.51 -51.20 -24.44
CA LYS A 16 -39.24 -50.56 -23.18
C LYS A 16 -37.73 -50.42 -22.94
N THR A 17 -36.97 -51.48 -23.26
CA THR A 17 -35.50 -51.46 -23.11
C THR A 17 -34.84 -50.46 -24.08
N GLU A 18 -35.27 -50.44 -25.36
CA GLU A 18 -34.80 -49.48 -26.36
C GLU A 18 -35.12 -48.02 -25.96
N PHE A 19 -36.36 -47.80 -25.49
CA PHE A 19 -36.77 -46.48 -25.03
C PHE A 19 -35.94 -46.00 -23.82
N GLN A 20 -35.67 -46.90 -22.86
CA GLN A 20 -34.79 -46.59 -21.72
C GLN A 20 -33.38 -46.26 -22.15
N ALA A 21 -32.82 -47.03 -23.09
CA ALA A 21 -31.47 -46.73 -23.61
C ALA A 21 -31.40 -45.36 -24.31
N MET A 22 -32.42 -45.01 -25.11
CA MET A 22 -32.49 -43.69 -25.75
C MET A 22 -32.61 -42.52 -24.74
N LEU A 23 -33.40 -42.76 -23.67
CA LEU A 23 -33.51 -41.77 -22.59
C LEU A 23 -32.17 -41.57 -21.86
N ASP A 24 -31.48 -42.64 -21.51
CA ASP A 24 -30.19 -42.60 -20.82
C ASP A 24 -29.13 -41.93 -21.69
N GLU A 25 -29.09 -42.20 -22.99
CA GLU A 25 -28.21 -41.53 -23.94
C GLU A 25 -28.50 -40.02 -24.00
N SER A 26 -29.77 -39.64 -24.12
CA SER A 26 -30.18 -38.23 -24.17
C SER A 26 -29.83 -37.46 -22.88
N VAL A 27 -30.06 -38.10 -21.73
CA VAL A 27 -29.71 -37.53 -20.41
C VAL A 27 -28.20 -37.35 -20.27
N ASN A 28 -27.42 -38.33 -20.70
CA ASN A 28 -25.96 -38.25 -20.65
C ASN A 28 -25.42 -37.12 -21.56
N LYS A 29 -25.95 -36.99 -22.76
CA LYS A 29 -25.61 -35.90 -23.68
C LYS A 29 -25.89 -34.52 -23.08
N VAL A 30 -27.06 -34.33 -22.49
CA VAL A 30 -27.42 -33.07 -21.82
C VAL A 30 -26.52 -32.81 -20.61
N LYS A 31 -26.17 -33.84 -19.83
CA LYS A 31 -25.22 -33.70 -18.71
C LYS A 31 -23.84 -33.23 -19.19
N GLU A 32 -23.32 -33.82 -20.28
CA GLU A 32 -22.05 -33.43 -20.85
C GLU A 32 -22.05 -31.97 -21.36
N GLU A 33 -23.12 -31.58 -22.07
CA GLU A 33 -23.28 -30.21 -22.56
C GLU A 33 -23.33 -29.20 -21.39
N ILE A 34 -24.08 -29.49 -20.32
CA ILE A 34 -24.14 -28.63 -19.13
C ILE A 34 -22.78 -28.58 -18.44
N MET A 35 -22.08 -29.70 -18.29
CA MET A 35 -20.78 -29.76 -17.66
C MET A 35 -19.76 -28.90 -18.43
N ASN A 36 -19.71 -29.02 -19.76
CA ASN A 36 -18.82 -28.24 -20.60
C ASN A 36 -19.08 -26.73 -20.49
N ARG A 37 -20.35 -26.32 -20.55
CA ARG A 37 -20.73 -24.92 -20.34
C ARG A 37 -20.32 -24.40 -18.97
N LEU A 38 -20.50 -25.15 -17.91
CA LEU A 38 -20.10 -24.80 -16.56
C LEU A 38 -18.57 -24.65 -16.44
N LEU A 39 -17.81 -25.52 -17.09
CA LEU A 39 -16.36 -25.44 -17.13
C LEU A 39 -15.88 -24.16 -17.86
N GLU A 40 -16.45 -23.89 -19.04
CA GLU A 40 -16.15 -22.68 -19.80
C GLU A 40 -16.50 -21.40 -19.02
N ASP A 41 -17.66 -21.35 -18.40
CA ASP A 41 -18.09 -20.20 -17.57
C ASP A 41 -17.18 -20.03 -16.35
N ASN A 42 -16.78 -21.13 -15.69
CA ASN A 42 -15.85 -21.08 -14.57
C ASN A 42 -14.47 -20.52 -14.98
N GLU A 43 -13.97 -20.96 -16.13
CA GLU A 43 -12.69 -20.45 -16.64
C GLU A 43 -12.78 -18.96 -17.00
N ARG A 44 -13.85 -18.55 -17.66
CA ARG A 44 -14.12 -17.13 -17.96
C ARG A 44 -14.19 -16.29 -16.70
N LEU A 45 -14.98 -16.71 -15.70
CA LEU A 45 -15.12 -16.01 -14.43
C LEU A 45 -13.79 -15.92 -13.67
N ARG A 46 -12.97 -16.97 -13.66
CA ARG A 46 -11.63 -16.94 -13.05
C ARG A 46 -10.72 -15.91 -13.73
N LYS A 47 -10.74 -15.81 -15.05
CA LYS A 47 -10.00 -14.80 -15.81
C LYS A 47 -10.48 -13.38 -15.46
N GLU A 48 -11.79 -13.16 -15.42
CA GLU A 48 -12.38 -11.88 -15.04
C GLU A 48 -12.01 -11.48 -13.59
N VAL A 49 -12.12 -12.40 -12.64
CA VAL A 49 -11.73 -12.17 -11.24
C VAL A 49 -10.25 -11.82 -11.13
N THR A 50 -9.38 -12.48 -11.88
CA THR A 50 -7.95 -12.18 -11.87
C THR A 50 -7.69 -10.79 -12.45
N ALA A 51 -8.30 -10.44 -13.57
CA ALA A 51 -8.18 -9.12 -14.18
C ALA A 51 -8.70 -7.99 -13.26
N LEU A 52 -9.86 -8.23 -12.59
CA LEU A 52 -10.40 -7.28 -11.64
C LEU A 52 -9.48 -7.09 -10.42
N LYS A 53 -8.91 -8.17 -9.87
CA LYS A 53 -7.93 -8.08 -8.76
C LYS A 53 -6.71 -7.24 -9.15
N THR A 54 -6.15 -7.45 -10.34
CA THR A 54 -5.04 -6.64 -10.84
C THR A 54 -5.43 -5.17 -10.92
N LYS A 55 -6.59 -4.87 -11.49
CA LYS A 55 -7.06 -3.50 -11.63
C LYS A 55 -7.34 -2.81 -10.29
N VAL A 56 -7.85 -3.54 -9.30
CA VAL A 56 -8.02 -3.01 -7.94
C VAL A 56 -6.67 -2.63 -7.33
N VAL A 57 -5.65 -3.49 -7.43
CA VAL A 57 -4.30 -3.18 -6.92
C VAL A 57 -3.71 -1.95 -7.62
N GLU A 58 -3.85 -1.83 -8.93
CA GLU A 58 -3.39 -0.64 -9.67
C GLU A 58 -4.08 0.65 -9.20
N LEU A 59 -5.40 0.59 -8.99
CA LEU A 59 -6.16 1.73 -8.47
C LEU A 59 -5.78 2.09 -7.03
N GLU A 60 -5.54 1.10 -6.18
CA GLU A 60 -5.06 1.31 -4.81
C GLU A 60 -3.68 2.00 -4.79
N ILE A 61 -2.74 1.53 -5.61
CA ILE A 61 -1.42 2.15 -5.76
C ILE A 61 -1.58 3.61 -6.20
N SER A 62 -2.31 3.86 -7.28
CA SER A 62 -2.53 5.21 -7.81
C SER A 62 -3.20 6.13 -6.78
N HIS A 63 -4.19 5.63 -6.06
CA HIS A 63 -4.86 6.37 -4.99
C HIS A 63 -3.87 6.73 -3.85
N GLN A 64 -3.07 5.78 -3.38
CA GLN A 64 -2.08 6.02 -2.34
C GLN A 64 -0.97 6.99 -2.78
N GLU A 65 -0.53 6.90 -4.02
CA GLU A 65 0.42 7.85 -4.60
C GLU A 65 -0.13 9.28 -4.63
N ASN A 66 -1.40 9.44 -5.03
CA ASN A 66 -2.08 10.74 -5.02
C ASN A 66 -2.22 11.31 -3.59
N LEU A 67 -2.62 10.48 -2.63
CA LEU A 67 -2.69 10.88 -1.22
C LEU A 67 -1.32 11.29 -0.67
N GLN A 68 -0.27 10.56 -1.00
CA GLN A 68 1.09 10.89 -0.59
C GLN A 68 1.61 12.14 -1.30
N TYR A 69 1.26 12.34 -2.55
CA TYR A 69 1.59 13.54 -3.31
C TYR A 69 1.01 14.80 -2.66
N GLN A 70 -0.27 14.77 -2.24
CA GLN A 70 -0.93 15.88 -1.53
C GLN A 70 -0.22 16.22 -0.21
N ARG A 71 0.45 15.24 0.43
CA ARG A 71 1.19 15.43 1.67
C ARG A 71 2.64 15.88 1.46
N SER A 72 3.11 15.94 0.23
CA SER A 72 4.50 16.29 -0.08
C SER A 72 4.86 17.74 0.24
N GLU A 73 3.86 18.62 0.38
CA GLU A 73 3.98 19.99 0.84
C GLU A 73 4.15 20.10 2.36
N ASN A 74 3.89 19.03 3.08
CA ASN A 74 3.95 19.03 4.54
C ASN A 74 5.32 18.54 5.01
N VAL A 75 5.76 19.15 6.09
CA VAL A 75 6.97 18.77 6.83
C VAL A 75 6.58 18.45 8.26
N ILE A 76 6.95 17.27 8.75
CA ILE A 76 6.79 16.87 10.15
C ILE A 76 8.05 17.22 10.91
N ILE A 77 7.89 17.98 11.97
CA ILE A 77 8.98 18.41 12.86
C ILE A 77 8.71 17.80 14.22
N LYS A 78 9.60 16.94 14.69
CA LYS A 78 9.53 16.31 16.00
C LYS A 78 10.49 16.96 16.96
N GLY A 79 10.15 16.96 18.25
CA GLY A 79 11.03 17.46 19.32
C GLY A 79 10.83 18.94 19.68
N ILE A 80 9.81 19.60 19.13
CA ILE A 80 9.45 20.96 19.54
C ILE A 80 8.68 20.85 20.88
N PRO A 81 9.16 21.51 21.96
CA PRO A 81 8.52 21.43 23.28
C PRO A 81 7.05 21.82 23.30
N GLY A 82 6.29 21.15 24.16
CA GLY A 82 4.85 21.34 24.30
C GLY A 82 4.43 22.71 24.81
N GLU A 83 5.33 23.37 25.55
CA GLU A 83 5.11 24.64 26.20
C GLU A 83 5.01 25.83 25.24
N ILE A 84 5.49 25.66 23.99
CA ILE A 84 5.40 26.71 22.97
C ILE A 84 3.95 26.84 22.51
N ASN A 85 3.40 28.05 22.71
CA ASN A 85 2.04 28.39 22.32
C ASN A 85 1.83 28.29 20.81
N HIS A 86 0.58 28.07 20.43
CA HIS A 86 0.19 27.94 19.02
C HIS A 86 0.62 29.16 18.19
N ASP A 87 0.42 30.36 18.72
CA ASP A 87 0.70 31.62 18.03
C ASP A 87 2.20 31.89 17.84
N GLU A 88 3.05 31.26 18.65
CA GLU A 88 4.52 31.36 18.57
C GLU A 88 5.13 30.21 17.77
N LEU A 89 4.35 29.18 17.49
CA LEU A 89 4.85 27.93 16.90
C LEU A 89 5.45 28.14 15.51
N GLU A 90 4.77 28.93 14.67
CA GLU A 90 5.25 29.24 13.31
C GLU A 90 6.55 30.04 13.35
N LYS A 91 6.62 31.07 14.16
CA LYS A 91 7.84 31.86 14.36
C LYS A 91 9.00 31.02 14.89
N THR A 92 8.71 30.08 15.79
CA THR A 92 9.71 29.15 16.32
C THR A 92 10.26 28.24 15.21
N VAL A 93 9.41 27.72 14.35
CA VAL A 93 9.79 26.87 13.20
C VAL A 93 10.65 27.68 12.22
N ILE A 94 10.22 28.89 11.86
CA ILE A 94 10.96 29.78 10.97
C ILE A 94 12.34 30.12 11.56
N THR A 95 12.40 30.50 12.83
CA THR A 95 13.63 30.81 13.53
C THR A 95 14.58 29.62 13.57
N LEU A 96 14.04 28.43 13.92
CA LEU A 96 14.81 27.20 13.94
C LEU A 96 15.50 26.95 12.60
N PHE A 97 14.74 26.91 11.52
CA PHE A 97 15.30 26.57 10.21
C PHE A 97 16.21 27.67 9.67
N ASN A 98 15.86 28.93 9.88
CA ASN A 98 16.70 30.06 9.42
C ASN A 98 18.04 30.18 10.13
N ASN A 99 18.15 29.66 11.34
CA ASN A 99 19.39 29.69 12.10
C ASN A 99 20.24 28.43 11.93
N VAL A 100 19.64 27.34 11.51
CA VAL A 100 20.29 26.03 11.46
C VAL A 100 20.52 25.54 10.03
N CYS A 101 19.57 25.81 9.11
CA CYS A 101 19.68 25.37 7.72
C CYS A 101 20.23 26.45 6.81
N SER A 102 20.87 26.04 5.73
CA SER A 102 21.28 26.94 4.64
C SER A 102 20.08 27.51 3.90
N TYR A 103 18.97 26.76 3.83
CA TYR A 103 17.71 27.17 3.21
C TYR A 103 16.91 28.08 4.16
N LYS A 104 16.56 29.29 3.68
CA LYS A 104 15.82 30.29 4.46
C LYS A 104 14.32 30.23 4.10
N ILE A 105 13.48 30.33 5.12
CA ILE A 105 12.03 30.38 5.00
C ILE A 105 11.45 31.61 5.69
N THR A 106 10.29 32.03 5.23
CA THR A 106 9.53 33.17 5.76
C THR A 106 8.07 32.74 6.05
N GLU A 107 7.32 33.59 6.71
CA GLU A 107 5.87 33.38 6.93
C GLU A 107 5.11 33.20 5.60
N ARG A 108 5.60 33.84 4.52
CA ARG A 108 4.97 33.74 3.18
C ARG A 108 5.17 32.39 2.50
N ASP A 109 6.06 31.55 2.99
CA ASP A 109 6.32 30.24 2.44
C ASP A 109 5.43 29.16 3.10
N LEU A 110 4.77 29.51 4.20
CA LEU A 110 3.93 28.65 4.99
C LEU A 110 2.43 28.93 4.80
N VAL A 111 1.64 27.90 4.71
CA VAL A 111 0.16 27.96 4.73
C VAL A 111 -0.32 27.93 6.17
N ALA A 112 0.24 27.02 6.96
CA ALA A 112 -0.11 26.82 8.36
C ALA A 112 0.95 25.99 9.07
N THR A 113 1.12 26.24 10.37
CA THR A 113 1.94 25.44 11.28
C THR A 113 1.14 25.13 12.52
N HIS A 114 0.98 23.85 12.85
CA HIS A 114 0.22 23.43 14.02
C HIS A 114 0.72 22.08 14.59
N ARG A 115 0.32 21.77 15.81
CA ARG A 115 0.61 20.45 16.40
C ARG A 115 -0.28 19.37 15.81
N LEU A 116 0.28 18.19 15.55
CA LEU A 116 -0.50 17.03 15.10
C LEU A 116 -1.47 16.53 16.16
N SER A 117 -1.12 16.71 17.42
CA SER A 117 -1.98 16.38 18.57
C SER A 117 -1.53 17.20 19.77
N ALA A 118 -2.46 17.58 20.63
CA ALA A 118 -2.16 18.28 21.87
C ALA A 118 -1.21 17.51 22.81
N LYS A 119 -1.12 16.18 22.63
CA LYS A 119 -0.30 15.28 23.48
C LYS A 119 1.09 15.01 22.89
N THR A 120 1.38 15.47 21.68
CA THR A 120 2.64 15.15 21.00
C THR A 120 3.50 16.40 20.76
N SER A 121 4.82 16.21 20.83
CA SER A 121 5.79 17.24 20.42
C SER A 121 5.93 17.37 18.90
N ASN A 122 5.05 16.69 18.14
CA ASN A 122 5.12 16.69 16.68
C ASN A 122 4.33 17.88 16.12
N VAL A 123 5.00 18.65 15.29
CA VAL A 123 4.46 19.80 14.58
C VAL A 123 4.41 19.47 13.11
N ILE A 124 3.36 19.90 12.43
CA ILE A 124 3.25 19.89 10.99
C ILE A 124 3.30 21.32 10.48
N SER A 125 4.18 21.57 9.49
CA SER A 125 4.20 22.82 8.73
C SER A 125 3.84 22.50 7.28
N LYS A 126 2.78 23.15 6.78
CA LYS A 126 2.36 23.07 5.40
C LYS A 126 2.95 24.24 4.62
N PHE A 127 3.69 23.94 3.58
CA PHE A 127 4.28 24.92 2.66
C PHE A 127 3.32 25.26 1.53
N ILE A 128 3.45 26.48 0.99
CA ILE A 128 2.75 26.91 -0.23
C ILE A 128 3.29 26.14 -1.42
N ASN A 129 4.61 25.99 -1.50
CA ASN A 129 5.26 25.28 -2.58
C ASN A 129 5.93 23.99 -2.08
N ARG A 130 5.65 22.89 -2.75
CA ARG A 130 6.29 21.61 -2.47
C ARG A 130 7.83 21.67 -2.63
N LYS A 131 8.34 22.49 -3.55
CA LYS A 131 9.79 22.65 -3.75
C LYS A 131 10.48 23.18 -2.50
N ASP A 132 9.85 24.09 -1.79
CA ASP A 132 10.38 24.70 -0.57
C ASP A 132 10.39 23.69 0.57
N ALA A 133 9.32 22.89 0.70
CA ALA A 133 9.28 21.79 1.66
C ALA A 133 10.36 20.72 1.41
N LEU A 134 10.64 20.43 0.13
CA LEU A 134 11.70 19.49 -0.24
C LEU A 134 13.09 20.10 0.01
N ALA A 135 13.32 21.35 -0.39
CA ALA A 135 14.58 22.04 -0.18
C ALA A 135 14.93 22.13 1.31
N LEU A 136 13.94 22.43 2.16
CA LEU A 136 14.14 22.44 3.61
C LEU A 136 14.53 21.06 4.15
N LYS A 137 13.83 20.00 3.71
CA LYS A 137 14.13 18.62 4.14
C LYS A 137 15.51 18.16 3.68
N ASP A 138 15.93 18.55 2.50
CA ASP A 138 17.26 18.21 1.98
C ASP A 138 18.35 19.02 2.69
N ALA A 139 18.16 20.33 2.90
CA ALA A 139 19.08 21.17 3.68
C ALA A 139 19.23 20.67 5.13
N TYR A 140 18.15 20.16 5.73
CA TYR A 140 18.21 19.56 7.07
C TYR A 140 19.07 18.28 7.11
N LYS A 141 19.07 17.45 6.05
CA LYS A 141 19.89 16.23 6.00
C LYS A 141 21.40 16.49 5.92
N GLU A 142 21.78 17.65 5.41
CA GLU A 142 23.17 18.06 5.29
C GLU A 142 23.79 18.50 6.64
N ILE A 143 22.96 18.58 7.69
CA ILE A 143 23.37 19.04 9.00
C ILE A 143 23.80 17.84 9.85
N ASP A 144 25.10 17.66 10.04
CA ASP A 144 25.66 16.55 10.84
C ASP A 144 25.30 16.65 12.34
N LYS A 145 25.29 17.85 12.91
CA LYS A 145 24.90 18.11 14.29
C LYS A 145 24.16 19.44 14.37
N LEU A 146 22.88 19.37 14.73
CA LEU A 146 22.07 20.55 15.00
C LEU A 146 22.57 21.24 16.28
N ASP A 147 23.12 22.44 16.09
CA ASP A 147 23.45 23.32 17.20
C ASP A 147 22.26 24.24 17.51
N TYR A 148 21.35 23.73 18.36
CA TYR A 148 20.14 24.45 18.75
C TYR A 148 20.42 25.73 19.54
N THR A 149 21.64 25.87 20.10
CA THR A 149 22.01 27.06 20.83
C THR A 149 22.14 28.25 19.89
N LYS A 150 22.58 28.04 18.65
CA LYS A 150 22.62 29.06 17.59
C LYS A 150 21.25 29.59 17.19
N ALA A 151 20.21 28.72 17.34
CA ALA A 151 18.84 29.12 17.08
C ALA A 151 18.17 29.86 18.24
N GLY A 152 18.86 30.06 19.37
CA GLY A 152 18.26 30.59 20.59
C GLY A 152 17.25 29.62 21.24
N LEU A 153 17.27 28.35 20.82
CA LEU A 153 16.34 27.29 21.21
C LEU A 153 17.07 26.21 22.00
N SER A 154 17.81 26.60 23.04
CA SER A 154 18.57 25.68 23.90
C SER A 154 17.71 24.56 24.56
N PHE A 155 16.39 24.77 24.59
CA PHE A 155 15.41 23.82 25.10
C PHE A 155 14.97 22.78 24.06
N CYS A 156 15.25 23.00 22.78
CA CYS A 156 14.92 22.03 21.71
C CYS A 156 16.03 20.98 21.58
N LYS A 157 15.77 19.77 22.04
CA LYS A 157 16.70 18.65 21.93
C LYS A 157 16.17 17.63 20.91
N ASN A 158 17.06 17.11 20.08
CA ASN A 158 16.73 16.02 19.16
C ASN A 158 15.59 16.32 18.16
N ILE A 159 15.60 17.50 17.55
CA ILE A 159 14.65 17.79 16.49
C ILE A 159 14.90 16.86 15.30
N LYS A 160 13.82 16.31 14.76
CA LYS A 160 13.83 15.49 13.56
C LYS A 160 12.86 16.07 12.54
N VAL A 161 13.29 16.12 11.30
CA VAL A 161 12.47 16.55 10.17
C VAL A 161 12.17 15.34 9.29
N GLU A 162 10.90 15.08 9.10
CA GLU A 162 10.43 13.87 8.41
C GLU A 162 9.37 14.21 7.35
N ASP A 163 9.17 13.29 6.42
CA ASP A 163 8.06 13.35 5.48
C ASP A 163 6.72 13.09 6.20
N HIS A 164 5.68 13.82 5.80
CA HIS A 164 4.31 13.50 6.24
C HIS A 164 3.80 12.32 5.43
N LEU A 165 3.88 11.13 5.99
CA LEU A 165 3.46 9.90 5.33
C LEU A 165 1.95 9.66 5.48
N THR A 166 1.34 9.01 4.48
CA THR A 166 0.01 8.40 4.66
C THR A 166 0.12 7.23 5.65
N MET A 167 -1.00 6.83 6.23
CA MET A 167 -1.03 5.65 7.10
C MET A 167 -0.55 4.40 6.35
N TYR A 168 -0.96 4.27 5.09
CA TYR A 168 -0.54 3.17 4.22
C TYR A 168 0.99 3.14 4.03
N THR A 169 1.57 4.27 3.59
CA THR A 169 3.02 4.38 3.37
C THR A 169 3.81 4.15 4.68
N SER A 170 3.30 4.64 5.80
CA SER A 170 3.90 4.43 7.12
C SER A 170 3.90 2.96 7.52
N ASN A 171 2.77 2.26 7.34
CA ASN A 171 2.63 0.84 7.61
C ASN A 171 3.52 -0.01 6.68
N LEU A 172 3.59 0.35 5.39
CA LEU A 172 4.48 -0.32 4.44
C LEU A 172 5.94 -0.16 4.84
N ALA A 173 6.36 1.06 5.20
CA ALA A 173 7.71 1.31 5.70
C ALA A 173 8.01 0.58 7.02
N PHE A 174 7.01 0.44 7.90
CA PHE A 174 7.15 -0.33 9.14
C PHE A 174 7.38 -1.82 8.83
N ARG A 175 6.56 -2.42 7.97
CA ARG A 175 6.71 -3.82 7.55
C ARG A 175 8.06 -4.09 6.88
N CYS A 176 8.54 -3.19 6.01
CA CYS A 176 9.87 -3.33 5.42
C CYS A 176 10.98 -3.29 6.49
N ARG A 177 10.84 -2.46 7.54
CA ARG A 177 11.81 -2.44 8.66
C ARG A 177 11.78 -3.73 9.46
N ASP A 178 10.62 -4.34 9.66
CA ASP A 178 10.51 -5.65 10.34
C ASP A 178 11.15 -6.75 9.50
N LEU A 179 10.96 -6.76 8.18
CA LEU A 179 11.64 -7.71 7.30
C LEU A 179 13.17 -7.54 7.32
N VAL A 180 13.68 -6.30 7.46
CA VAL A 180 15.13 -6.08 7.67
C VAL A 180 15.60 -6.64 9.01
N ARG A 181 14.84 -6.44 10.10
CA ARG A 181 15.19 -7.00 11.42
C ARG A 181 15.22 -8.53 11.41
N ASN A 182 14.33 -9.14 10.62
CA ASN A 182 14.21 -10.60 10.48
C ASN A 182 15.20 -11.17 9.43
N GLY A 183 16.07 -10.35 8.86
CA GLY A 183 17.07 -10.78 7.88
C GLY A 183 16.52 -11.14 6.50
N LYS A 184 15.23 -10.86 6.23
CA LYS A 184 14.58 -11.12 4.94
C LYS A 184 14.82 -10.01 3.91
N LEU A 185 15.24 -8.83 4.36
CA LEU A 185 15.67 -7.69 3.54
C LEU A 185 17.01 -7.18 4.07
N HIS A 186 17.88 -6.72 3.16
CA HIS A 186 19.17 -6.15 3.56
C HIS A 186 19.01 -4.74 4.15
N LYS A 187 18.33 -3.83 3.43
CA LYS A 187 18.13 -2.43 3.84
C LYS A 187 16.75 -1.90 3.41
N THR A 188 16.25 -0.95 4.18
CA THR A 188 15.06 -0.17 3.81
C THR A 188 15.22 1.30 4.14
N LYS A 189 14.62 2.15 3.32
CA LYS A 189 14.48 3.59 3.58
C LYS A 189 13.15 4.12 3.05
N CYS A 190 12.64 5.15 3.72
CA CYS A 190 11.55 5.95 3.18
C CYS A 190 12.09 7.35 2.85
N GLN A 191 11.92 7.79 1.63
CA GLN A 191 12.44 9.07 1.15
C GLN A 191 11.44 9.70 0.19
N ARG A 192 11.06 10.95 0.45
CA ARG A 192 10.07 11.70 -0.35
C ARG A 192 8.73 10.94 -0.48
N GLY A 193 8.32 10.29 0.61
CA GLY A 193 7.09 9.50 0.65
C GLY A 193 7.12 8.18 -0.11
N LYS A 194 8.29 7.74 -0.58
CA LYS A 194 8.48 6.46 -1.29
C LYS A 194 9.28 5.49 -0.43
N VAL A 195 8.77 4.28 -0.28
CA VAL A 195 9.46 3.18 0.41
C VAL A 195 10.38 2.49 -0.60
N LYS A 196 11.64 2.32 -0.23
CA LYS A 196 12.65 1.64 -1.04
C LYS A 196 13.35 0.57 -0.20
N VAL A 197 13.68 -0.54 -0.83
CA VAL A 197 14.37 -1.68 -0.19
C VAL A 197 15.54 -2.15 -1.04
N ILE A 198 16.48 -2.83 -0.40
CA ILE A 198 17.49 -3.68 -1.02
C ILE A 198 17.20 -5.10 -0.54
N PHE A 199 17.03 -6.04 -1.46
CA PHE A 199 16.66 -7.43 -1.15
C PHE A 199 17.84 -8.25 -0.62
N ASP A 200 19.02 -8.05 -1.17
CA ASP A 200 20.26 -8.79 -0.91
C ASP A 200 21.43 -7.82 -0.69
N ASP A 201 22.66 -8.33 -0.60
CA ASP A 201 23.88 -7.51 -0.38
C ASP A 201 24.22 -6.59 -1.58
N GLY A 202 23.36 -6.48 -2.58
CA GLY A 202 23.52 -5.56 -3.70
C GLY A 202 23.27 -4.10 -3.30
N ASP A 203 23.61 -3.17 -4.22
CA ASP A 203 23.40 -1.74 -4.03
C ASP A 203 22.14 -1.20 -4.71
N THR A 204 21.32 -2.07 -5.32
CA THR A 204 20.17 -1.63 -6.10
C THR A 204 18.94 -1.40 -5.22
N TRP A 205 18.42 -0.17 -5.25
CA TRP A 205 17.21 0.20 -4.55
C TRP A 205 15.95 -0.08 -5.39
N HIS A 206 15.09 -0.95 -4.89
CA HIS A 206 13.78 -1.24 -5.46
C HIS A 206 12.69 -0.44 -4.76
N HIS A 207 11.76 0.14 -5.55
CA HIS A 207 10.60 0.85 -5.03
C HIS A 207 9.49 -0.14 -4.68
N ILE A 208 8.96 -0.04 -3.48
CA ILE A 208 7.83 -0.83 -3.00
C ILE A 208 6.60 0.08 -2.96
N SER A 209 5.62 -0.21 -3.78
CA SER A 209 4.38 0.55 -3.90
C SER A 209 3.22 -0.12 -3.17
N HIS A 210 3.24 -1.45 -3.11
CA HIS A 210 2.16 -2.24 -2.52
C HIS A 210 2.72 -3.42 -1.71
N ILE A 211 1.92 -3.89 -0.75
CA ILE A 211 2.32 -5.04 0.07
C ILE A 211 2.52 -6.33 -0.73
N SER A 212 1.84 -6.44 -1.90
CA SER A 212 2.04 -7.58 -2.81
C SER A 212 3.46 -7.67 -3.35
N ASP A 213 4.20 -6.57 -3.41
CA ASP A 213 5.59 -6.54 -3.87
C ASP A 213 6.53 -7.29 -2.90
N LEU A 214 6.03 -7.58 -1.68
CA LEU A 214 6.76 -8.29 -0.62
C LEU A 214 6.20 -9.70 -0.36
N LYS A 215 5.25 -10.20 -1.18
CA LYS A 215 4.55 -11.46 -0.91
C LYS A 215 5.48 -12.66 -0.78
N ASP A 216 6.48 -12.74 -1.64
CA ASP A 216 7.43 -13.86 -1.66
C ASP A 216 8.31 -13.91 -0.39
N LEU A 217 8.42 -12.77 0.32
CA LEU A 217 9.18 -12.64 1.56
C LEU A 217 8.32 -12.84 2.82
N VAL A 218 7.00 -12.69 2.69
CA VAL A 218 6.04 -12.75 3.82
C VAL A 218 5.38 -14.12 3.93
N SER A 219 5.32 -14.91 2.82
CA SER A 219 4.61 -16.18 2.77
C SER A 219 5.18 -17.28 3.67
N ASP A 220 6.40 -17.13 4.19
CA ASP A 220 7.04 -18.11 5.07
C ASP A 220 6.60 -18.01 6.54
N ASP A 221 5.83 -16.98 6.94
CA ASP A 221 5.44 -16.77 8.35
C ASP A 221 4.06 -17.37 8.72
N ASN A 222 3.33 -17.99 7.79
CA ASN A 222 2.02 -18.62 8.08
C ASN A 222 2.09 -20.15 8.20
N GLY A 223 3.25 -20.69 8.51
CA GLY A 223 3.51 -22.11 8.63
C GLY A 223 3.94 -22.54 10.04
N GLU A 224 3.17 -22.14 11.08
CA GLU A 224 3.11 -22.84 12.38
C GLU A 224 1.72 -22.69 13.00
#